data_f056d03091534c138d2c382991b4659c
#
_entry.id   f056d03091534c138d2c382991b4659c
#
_cell.length_a   1.000
_cell.length_b   1.000
_cell.length_c   1.000
_cell.angle_alpha   90.00
_cell.angle_beta   90.00
_cell.angle_gamma   90.00
#
_symmetry.space_group_name_H-M   'P 1'
#
loop_
_entity.id
_entity.type
_entity.pdbx_description
1 polymer ?
#
loop_
_entity_poly.entity_id
_entity_poly.type
_entity_poly.pdbx_seq_one_letter_code
_entity_poly.pdbx_strand_id
1 'polypeptide(L)'
;IEKCTANDVSGFVRDYLSIKQQVTPTVSNVYRAFKNYAESVSLPIDTLLTDLLRYARFFEKLLTCKSGLKEQKLDDCLYRLMRLEIVVTRPFLMEVLRLHQDGKLTNDDVLRIFLITENYLFRRNICEVPTNALNKIFLNLNKEIIRYDNTADDYVSKFIYALLSKKESGRFPDDEEFGLALSEKQVYQMRGKYKAYLFERFENYGTIETKDVYTHLDNNVYTIEHIMPQHLTPAWNESLGANAAEIHATWLHRLA
;
A
#
# COMPACT_ATOMS: atom_id res chain seq x y z
N ILE A 1 15.82 -16.91 3.10
CA ILE A 1 16.00 -16.92 1.64
C ILE A 1 15.42 -18.21 0.99
N GLU A 2 14.92 -19.17 1.76
CA GLU A 2 14.53 -20.50 1.25
C GLU A 2 13.31 -20.55 0.30
N LYS A 3 12.66 -19.44 -0.04
CA LYS A 3 11.48 -19.43 -0.93
C LYS A 3 11.37 -18.21 -1.86
N CYS A 4 12.46 -17.52 -2.20
CA CYS A 4 12.42 -16.49 -3.23
C CYS A 4 12.30 -17.14 -4.61
N THR A 5 11.28 -16.73 -5.38
CA THR A 5 11.11 -17.13 -6.77
C THR A 5 12.01 -16.30 -7.69
N ALA A 6 12.25 -16.74 -8.92
CA ALA A 6 12.95 -15.93 -9.93
C ALA A 6 12.25 -14.58 -10.18
N ASN A 7 10.94 -14.53 -10.03
CA ASN A 7 10.16 -13.29 -10.13
C ASN A 7 10.48 -12.33 -8.98
N ASP A 8 10.69 -12.82 -7.76
CA ASP A 8 11.05 -11.98 -6.61
C ASP A 8 12.44 -11.36 -6.80
N VAL A 9 13.41 -12.14 -7.30
CA VAL A 9 14.76 -11.63 -7.61
C VAL A 9 14.70 -10.54 -8.67
N SER A 10 13.95 -10.76 -9.75
CA SER A 10 13.76 -9.77 -10.81
C SER A 10 13.04 -8.52 -10.29
N GLY A 11 12.04 -8.72 -9.42
CA GLY A 11 11.33 -7.64 -8.73
C GLY A 11 12.24 -6.81 -7.84
N PHE A 12 13.07 -7.47 -7.04
CA PHE A 12 14.07 -6.82 -6.20
C PHE A 12 15.05 -5.97 -7.04
N VAL A 13 15.66 -6.57 -8.06
CA VAL A 13 16.64 -5.86 -8.91
C VAL A 13 15.98 -4.66 -9.59
N ARG A 14 14.73 -4.81 -10.04
CA ARG A 14 13.95 -3.72 -10.62
C ARG A 14 13.74 -2.57 -9.64
N ASP A 15 13.32 -2.88 -8.41
CA ASP A 15 13.08 -1.88 -7.36
C ASP A 15 14.40 -1.21 -6.93
N TYR A 16 15.50 -1.96 -6.82
CA TYR A 16 16.83 -1.44 -6.55
C TYR A 16 17.29 -0.45 -7.62
N LEU A 17 17.19 -0.82 -8.89
CA LEU A 17 17.52 0.07 -10.01
C LEU A 17 16.64 1.32 -10.04
N SER A 18 15.35 1.18 -9.70
CA SER A 18 14.43 2.31 -9.59
C SER A 18 14.93 3.34 -8.56
N ILE A 19 15.43 2.87 -7.42
CA ILE A 19 16.02 3.73 -6.39
C ILE A 19 17.30 4.42 -6.89
N LYS A 20 18.20 3.65 -7.49
CA LYS A 20 19.54 4.14 -7.87
C LYS A 20 19.53 5.04 -9.10
N GLN A 21 18.67 4.76 -10.06
CA GLN A 21 18.64 5.47 -11.34
C GLN A 21 17.44 6.43 -11.49
N GLN A 22 16.47 6.39 -10.57
CA GLN A 22 15.20 7.14 -10.67
C GLN A 22 14.42 6.82 -11.97
N VAL A 23 14.63 5.62 -12.50
CA VAL A 23 13.96 5.08 -13.69
C VAL A 23 13.62 3.63 -13.40
N THR A 24 12.37 3.25 -13.61
CA THR A 24 11.93 1.87 -13.41
C THR A 24 12.09 1.08 -14.71
N PRO A 25 13.00 0.09 -14.79
CA PRO A 25 13.13 -0.73 -15.97
C PRO A 25 11.89 -1.62 -16.19
N THR A 26 11.62 -1.99 -17.43
CA THR A 26 10.60 -3.02 -17.72
C THR A 26 11.09 -4.38 -17.22
N VAL A 27 10.16 -5.28 -16.88
CA VAL A 27 10.50 -6.62 -16.35
C VAL A 27 11.42 -7.39 -17.31
N SER A 28 11.15 -7.32 -18.61
CA SER A 28 11.96 -7.98 -19.65
C SER A 28 13.36 -7.41 -19.82
N ASN A 29 13.61 -6.18 -19.35
CA ASN A 29 14.90 -5.49 -19.50
C ASN A 29 15.71 -5.40 -18.20
N VAL A 30 15.24 -5.97 -17.10
CA VAL A 30 15.88 -5.85 -15.77
C VAL A 30 17.35 -6.30 -15.80
N TYR A 31 17.64 -7.46 -16.39
CA TYR A 31 19.00 -7.99 -16.47
C TYR A 31 19.95 -7.03 -17.22
N ARG A 32 19.53 -6.56 -18.38
CA ARG A 32 20.34 -5.63 -19.20
C ARG A 32 20.53 -4.29 -18.49
N ALA A 33 19.47 -3.78 -17.87
CA ALA A 33 19.54 -2.55 -17.11
C ALA A 33 20.51 -2.67 -15.92
N PHE A 34 20.49 -3.79 -15.21
CA PHE A 34 21.43 -4.04 -14.11
C PHE A 34 22.88 -4.14 -14.59
N LYS A 35 23.13 -4.87 -15.69
CA LYS A 35 24.46 -4.97 -16.29
C LYS A 35 25.02 -3.58 -16.65
N ASN A 36 24.23 -2.79 -17.36
CA ASN A 36 24.62 -1.43 -17.74
C ASN A 36 24.88 -0.54 -16.50
N TYR A 37 24.03 -0.66 -15.47
CA TYR A 37 24.23 0.05 -14.21
C TYR A 37 25.54 -0.34 -13.54
N ALA A 38 25.80 -1.64 -13.38
CA ALA A 38 27.04 -2.15 -12.76
C ALA A 38 28.31 -1.70 -13.51
N GLU A 39 28.25 -1.64 -14.83
CA GLU A 39 29.35 -1.13 -15.68
C GLU A 39 29.51 0.40 -15.59
N SER A 40 28.41 1.13 -15.36
CA SER A 40 28.41 2.60 -15.31
C SER A 40 28.87 3.18 -13.96
N VAL A 41 28.64 2.44 -12.86
CA VAL A 41 29.07 2.87 -11.54
C VAL A 41 30.52 2.48 -11.33
N SER A 42 31.42 3.45 -11.20
CA SER A 42 32.85 3.23 -10.93
C SER A 42 33.08 2.83 -9.47
N LEU A 43 32.31 1.86 -8.94
CA LEU A 43 32.43 1.35 -7.57
C LEU A 43 33.19 0.04 -7.54
N PRO A 44 34.00 -0.21 -6.50
CA PRO A 44 34.54 -1.56 -6.24
C PRO A 44 33.40 -2.57 -6.16
N ILE A 45 33.61 -3.76 -6.70
CA ILE A 45 32.59 -4.82 -6.73
C ILE A 45 32.05 -5.16 -5.35
N ASP A 46 32.90 -5.17 -4.34
CA ASP A 46 32.52 -5.47 -2.94
C ASP A 46 31.57 -4.38 -2.37
N THR A 47 31.80 -3.12 -2.75
CA THR A 47 30.91 -2.02 -2.36
C THR A 47 29.55 -2.16 -3.01
N LEU A 48 29.49 -2.49 -4.30
CA LEU A 48 28.23 -2.72 -5.02
C LEU A 48 27.47 -3.92 -4.43
N LEU A 49 28.16 -5.02 -4.15
CA LEU A 49 27.54 -6.21 -3.56
C LEU A 49 27.03 -5.96 -2.13
N THR A 50 27.78 -5.19 -1.34
CA THR A 50 27.37 -4.81 0.01
C THR A 50 26.10 -3.95 -0.02
N ASP A 51 26.06 -2.97 -0.92
CA ASP A 51 24.86 -2.13 -1.09
C ASP A 51 23.66 -2.94 -1.60
N LEU A 52 23.87 -3.81 -2.58
CA LEU A 52 22.83 -4.70 -3.10
C LEU A 52 22.27 -5.61 -1.99
N LEU A 53 23.15 -6.23 -1.18
CA LEU A 53 22.74 -7.09 -0.06
C LEU A 53 21.96 -6.30 0.99
N ARG A 54 22.36 -5.07 1.27
CA ARG A 54 21.64 -4.18 2.17
C ARG A 54 20.20 -3.95 1.74
N TYR A 55 19.99 -3.61 0.47
CA TYR A 55 18.65 -3.39 -0.09
C TYR A 55 17.85 -4.70 -0.24
N ALA A 56 18.51 -5.82 -0.51
CA ALA A 56 17.85 -7.13 -0.53
C ALA A 56 17.21 -7.48 0.82
N ARG A 57 17.87 -7.12 1.94
CA ARG A 57 17.29 -7.29 3.29
C ARG A 57 16.07 -6.39 3.52
N PHE A 58 16.04 -5.17 2.98
CA PHE A 58 14.84 -4.34 3.06
C PHE A 58 13.71 -4.92 2.22
N PHE A 59 14.01 -5.39 1.02
CA PHE A 59 13.04 -6.04 0.16
C PHE A 59 12.46 -7.31 0.80
N GLU A 60 13.30 -8.13 1.45
CA GLU A 60 12.87 -9.31 2.22
C GLU A 60 11.89 -8.94 3.33
N LYS A 61 12.16 -7.88 4.10
CA LYS A 61 11.25 -7.36 5.12
C LYS A 61 9.88 -7.00 4.55
N LEU A 62 9.84 -6.37 3.38
CA LEU A 62 8.59 -6.05 2.70
C LEU A 62 7.84 -7.30 2.23
N LEU A 63 8.54 -8.28 1.65
CA LEU A 63 7.93 -9.54 1.19
C LEU A 63 7.39 -10.40 2.33
N THR A 64 8.13 -10.46 3.44
CA THR A 64 7.77 -11.29 4.59
C THR A 64 6.83 -10.59 5.57
N CYS A 65 6.58 -9.29 5.35
CA CYS A 65 5.81 -8.44 6.27
C CYS A 65 6.39 -8.42 7.70
N LYS A 66 7.72 -8.53 7.81
CA LYS A 66 8.45 -8.52 9.08
C LYS A 66 9.49 -7.41 9.06
N SER A 67 9.19 -6.29 9.69
CA SER A 67 10.09 -5.13 9.78
C SER A 67 11.40 -5.45 10.51
N GLY A 68 11.34 -6.37 11.48
CA GLY A 68 12.45 -6.67 12.39
C GLY A 68 12.68 -5.59 13.43
N LEU A 69 11.75 -4.66 13.62
CA LEU A 69 11.87 -3.53 14.54
C LEU A 69 11.20 -3.80 15.90
N LYS A 70 10.75 -5.02 16.17
CA LYS A 70 10.05 -5.43 17.40
C LYS A 70 8.81 -4.57 17.71
N GLU A 71 8.15 -4.08 16.70
CA GLU A 71 6.95 -3.25 16.77
C GLU A 71 5.82 -3.94 16.01
N GLN A 72 4.90 -4.61 16.74
CA GLN A 72 3.83 -5.38 16.14
C GLN A 72 2.93 -4.52 15.22
N LYS A 73 2.61 -3.29 15.64
CA LYS A 73 1.79 -2.37 14.84
C LYS A 73 2.39 -2.06 13.48
N LEU A 74 3.74 -2.03 13.41
CA LEU A 74 4.45 -1.80 12.16
C LEU A 74 4.37 -3.02 11.24
N ASP A 75 4.54 -4.22 11.79
CA ASP A 75 4.42 -5.46 11.02
C ASP A 75 2.97 -5.65 10.53
N ASP A 76 1.97 -5.34 11.34
CA ASP A 76 0.55 -5.38 10.97
C ASP A 76 0.24 -4.36 9.86
N CYS A 77 0.75 -3.13 9.96
CA CYS A 77 0.60 -2.12 8.91
C CYS A 77 1.27 -2.58 7.60
N LEU A 78 2.48 -3.13 7.69
CA LEU A 78 3.20 -3.65 6.54
C LEU A 78 2.44 -4.82 5.90
N TYR A 79 1.89 -5.72 6.70
CA TYR A 79 1.05 -6.82 6.21
C TYR A 79 -0.17 -6.29 5.43
N ARG A 80 -0.90 -5.32 5.98
CA ARG A 80 -2.04 -4.71 5.28
C ARG A 80 -1.63 -4.01 3.98
N LEU A 81 -0.52 -3.27 3.98
CA LEU A 81 0.03 -2.65 2.77
C LEU A 81 0.34 -3.67 1.68
N MET A 82 0.95 -4.80 2.06
CA MET A 82 1.27 -5.86 1.09
C MET A 82 0.02 -6.58 0.59
N ARG A 83 -1.00 -6.74 1.43
CA ARG A 83 -2.31 -7.30 1.01
C ARG A 83 -3.04 -6.41 -0.02
N LEU A 84 -2.79 -5.11 -0.03
CA LEU A 84 -3.28 -4.22 -1.10
C LEU A 84 -2.56 -4.45 -2.45
N GLU A 85 -1.44 -5.21 -2.46
CA GLU A 85 -0.65 -5.56 -3.65
C GLU A 85 -0.19 -4.33 -4.48
N ILE A 86 0.12 -3.24 -3.82
CA ILE A 86 0.55 -2.00 -4.48
C ILE A 86 2.08 -1.95 -4.51
N VAL A 87 2.67 -2.73 -5.41
CA VAL A 87 4.13 -2.92 -5.52
C VAL A 87 4.92 -1.65 -5.85
N VAL A 88 4.27 -0.63 -6.41
CA VAL A 88 4.95 0.65 -6.76
C VAL A 88 5.46 1.43 -5.56
N THR A 89 5.02 1.10 -4.35
CA THR A 89 5.48 1.72 -3.10
C THR A 89 6.82 1.18 -2.62
N ARG A 90 7.21 -0.04 -3.03
CA ARG A 90 8.38 -0.74 -2.50
C ARG A 90 9.69 0.06 -2.59
N PRO A 91 10.04 0.69 -3.73
CA PRO A 91 11.26 1.51 -3.79
C PRO A 91 11.30 2.61 -2.71
N PHE A 92 10.17 3.30 -2.49
CA PHE A 92 10.07 4.31 -1.44
C PHE A 92 10.17 3.72 -0.03
N LEU A 93 9.45 2.62 0.24
CA LEU A 93 9.50 1.96 1.57
C LEU A 93 10.89 1.39 1.88
N MET A 94 11.62 0.90 0.88
CA MET A 94 13.02 0.47 1.04
C MET A 94 13.92 1.65 1.42
N GLU A 95 13.72 2.84 0.84
CA GLU A 95 14.44 4.06 1.23
C GLU A 95 14.10 4.52 2.66
N VAL A 96 12.85 4.40 3.08
CA VAL A 96 12.43 4.66 4.47
C VAL A 96 13.16 3.72 5.45
N LEU A 97 13.21 2.41 5.14
CA LEU A 97 13.94 1.43 5.96
C LEU A 97 15.45 1.69 5.96
N ARG A 98 16.01 2.17 4.85
CA ARG A 98 17.42 2.61 4.79
C ARG A 98 17.68 3.81 5.71
N LEU A 99 16.84 4.84 5.63
CA LEU A 99 16.96 6.01 6.49
C LEU A 99 16.85 5.66 7.98
N HIS A 100 15.96 4.72 8.31
CA HIS A 100 15.85 4.18 9.65
C HIS A 100 17.15 3.46 10.08
N GLN A 101 17.70 2.58 9.25
CA GLN A 101 18.96 1.90 9.55
C GLN A 101 20.14 2.87 9.70
N ASP A 102 20.11 4.00 8.99
CA ASP A 102 21.11 5.08 9.08
C ASP A 102 20.90 5.99 10.32
N GLY A 103 19.93 5.67 11.19
CA GLY A 103 19.60 6.45 12.39
C GLY A 103 18.95 7.80 12.09
N LYS A 104 18.42 8.01 10.89
CA LYS A 104 17.75 9.26 10.49
C LYS A 104 16.25 9.26 10.78
N LEU A 105 15.65 8.10 10.98
CA LEU A 105 14.24 7.91 11.33
C LEU A 105 14.15 7.01 12.55
N THR A 106 13.20 7.31 13.43
CA THR A 106 12.83 6.45 14.56
C THR A 106 11.84 5.36 14.13
N ASN A 107 11.57 4.38 15.01
CA ASN A 107 10.51 3.39 14.77
C ASN A 107 9.14 4.06 14.56
N ASP A 108 8.84 5.11 15.36
CA ASP A 108 7.59 5.86 15.26
C ASP A 108 7.47 6.57 13.90
N ASP A 109 8.55 7.18 13.42
CA ASP A 109 8.57 7.80 12.09
C ASP A 109 8.28 6.78 10.99
N VAL A 110 8.90 5.60 11.05
CA VAL A 110 8.63 4.53 10.07
C VAL A 110 7.17 4.09 10.14
N LEU A 111 6.63 3.87 11.33
CA LEU A 111 5.23 3.50 11.52
C LEU A 111 4.30 4.56 10.94
N ARG A 112 4.52 5.84 11.25
CA ARG A 112 3.71 6.96 10.73
C ARG A 112 3.75 7.05 9.21
N ILE A 113 4.93 6.90 8.60
CA ILE A 113 5.08 6.91 7.14
C ILE A 113 4.29 5.75 6.51
N PHE A 114 4.37 4.56 7.10
CA PHE A 114 3.65 3.38 6.58
C PHE A 114 2.14 3.55 6.71
N LEU A 115 1.64 4.01 7.87
CA LEU A 115 0.21 4.29 8.09
C LEU A 115 -0.33 5.37 7.15
N ILE A 116 0.43 6.43 6.91
CA ILE A 116 0.03 7.49 5.97
C ILE A 116 0.03 6.96 4.54
N THR A 117 1.00 6.13 4.17
CA THR A 117 1.04 5.48 2.86
C THR A 117 -0.17 4.55 2.67
N GLU A 118 -0.49 3.73 3.67
CA GLU A 118 -1.66 2.86 3.70
C GLU A 118 -2.95 3.68 3.50
N ASN A 119 -3.12 4.74 4.27
CA ASN A 119 -4.28 5.64 4.21
C ASN A 119 -4.40 6.32 2.84
N TYR A 120 -3.31 6.88 2.31
CA TYR A 120 -3.26 7.50 1.00
C TYR A 120 -3.73 6.55 -0.11
N LEU A 121 -3.24 5.33 -0.11
CA LEU A 121 -3.58 4.33 -1.13
C LEU A 121 -5.03 3.87 -1.03
N PHE A 122 -5.51 3.65 0.19
CA PHE A 122 -6.87 3.17 0.39
C PHE A 122 -7.90 4.25 0.10
N ARG A 123 -7.70 5.49 0.58
CA ARG A 123 -8.60 6.62 0.25
C ARG A 123 -8.71 6.82 -1.26
N ARG A 124 -7.59 6.79 -1.97
CA ARG A 124 -7.59 6.89 -3.43
C ARG A 124 -8.39 5.78 -4.12
N ASN A 125 -8.35 4.55 -3.57
CA ASN A 125 -9.15 3.45 -4.11
C ASN A 125 -10.65 3.69 -3.90
N ILE A 126 -11.06 4.13 -2.71
CA ILE A 126 -12.46 4.45 -2.42
C ILE A 126 -12.96 5.59 -3.32
N CYS A 127 -12.19 6.66 -3.44
CA CYS A 127 -12.51 7.83 -4.28
C CYS A 127 -12.22 7.63 -5.78
N GLU A 128 -11.90 6.42 -6.22
CA GLU A 128 -11.64 6.05 -7.62
C GLU A 128 -10.58 6.93 -8.31
N VAL A 129 -9.61 7.43 -7.53
CA VAL A 129 -8.52 8.23 -8.09
C VAL A 129 -7.62 7.35 -8.97
N PRO A 130 -7.37 7.73 -10.23
CA PRO A 130 -6.57 6.93 -11.16
C PRO A 130 -5.18 6.58 -10.62
N THR A 131 -4.72 5.33 -10.84
CA THR A 131 -3.44 4.83 -10.29
C THR A 131 -2.22 5.19 -11.13
N ASN A 132 -2.41 5.76 -12.32
CA ASN A 132 -1.33 6.08 -13.28
C ASN A 132 -0.22 6.98 -12.71
N ALA A 133 -0.55 7.89 -11.77
CA ALA A 133 0.41 8.77 -11.14
C ALA A 133 1.29 8.07 -10.07
N LEU A 134 0.81 6.96 -9.47
CA LEU A 134 1.46 6.35 -8.30
C LEU A 134 2.91 5.92 -8.55
N ASN A 135 3.18 5.35 -9.72
CA ASN A 135 4.54 4.90 -10.06
C ASN A 135 5.52 6.07 -10.04
N LYS A 136 5.16 7.19 -10.67
CA LYS A 136 6.01 8.40 -10.70
C LYS A 136 6.13 9.05 -9.32
N ILE A 137 5.05 9.06 -8.54
CA ILE A 137 5.05 9.62 -7.19
C ILE A 137 6.04 8.85 -6.31
N PHE A 138 5.84 7.55 -6.11
CA PHE A 138 6.68 6.76 -5.21
C PHE A 138 8.13 6.61 -5.69
N LEU A 139 8.37 6.64 -7.00
CA LEU A 139 9.72 6.65 -7.56
C LEU A 139 10.52 7.89 -7.12
N ASN A 140 9.87 9.06 -7.07
CA ASN A 140 10.54 10.34 -6.82
C ASN A 140 10.37 10.85 -5.39
N LEU A 141 9.48 10.25 -4.60
CA LEU A 141 9.01 10.82 -3.33
C LEU A 141 10.15 11.06 -2.32
N ASN A 142 11.05 10.08 -2.13
CA ASN A 142 12.18 10.26 -1.24
C ASN A 142 13.11 11.41 -1.67
N LYS A 143 13.40 11.51 -2.96
CA LYS A 143 14.20 12.61 -3.52
C LYS A 143 13.51 13.95 -3.38
N GLU A 144 12.21 14.01 -3.57
CA GLU A 144 11.40 15.21 -3.38
C GLU A 144 11.47 15.69 -1.93
N ILE A 145 11.29 14.77 -0.96
CA ILE A 145 11.35 15.08 0.47
C ILE A 145 12.71 15.62 0.87
N ILE A 146 13.79 14.95 0.47
CA ILE A 146 15.15 15.39 0.82
C ILE A 146 15.49 16.75 0.19
N ARG A 147 14.98 17.03 -1.01
CA ARG A 147 15.30 18.26 -1.74
C ARG A 147 14.76 19.56 -1.08
N TYR A 148 13.84 19.50 -0.13
CA TYR A 148 13.33 20.70 0.54
C TYR A 148 14.43 21.48 1.27
N ASP A 149 15.37 20.77 1.91
CA ASP A 149 16.48 21.38 2.64
C ASP A 149 17.79 20.57 2.58
N ASN A 150 17.84 19.55 1.72
CA ASN A 150 18.93 18.60 1.54
C ASN A 150 19.24 17.76 2.80
N THR A 151 18.29 17.64 3.72
CA THR A 151 18.42 16.81 4.96
C THR A 151 17.29 15.81 5.08
N ALA A 152 17.46 14.84 5.99
CA ALA A 152 16.40 13.95 6.43
C ALA A 152 15.70 14.44 7.72
N ASP A 153 16.04 15.63 8.20
CA ASP A 153 15.38 16.21 9.36
C ASP A 153 13.90 16.50 9.02
N ASP A 154 13.02 16.39 10.01
CA ASP A 154 11.57 16.56 9.83
C ASP A 154 10.97 15.75 8.67
N TYR A 155 11.56 14.58 8.35
CA TYR A 155 11.20 13.78 7.18
C TYR A 155 9.70 13.49 7.10
N VAL A 156 9.05 13.15 8.22
CA VAL A 156 7.62 12.83 8.27
C VAL A 156 6.78 14.05 7.88
N SER A 157 7.10 15.23 8.39
CA SER A 157 6.38 16.47 8.04
C SER A 157 6.52 16.82 6.57
N LYS A 158 7.74 16.70 6.02
CA LYS A 158 8.00 16.90 4.58
C LYS A 158 7.29 15.85 3.72
N PHE A 159 7.24 14.59 4.17
CA PHE A 159 6.50 13.52 3.50
C PHE A 159 5.00 13.83 3.41
N ILE A 160 4.40 14.23 4.54
CA ILE A 160 2.99 14.65 4.58
C ILE A 160 2.75 15.81 3.61
N TYR A 161 3.58 16.84 3.69
CA TYR A 161 3.49 18.00 2.79
C TYR A 161 3.61 17.60 1.33
N ALA A 162 4.57 16.73 0.99
CA ALA A 162 4.77 16.24 -0.37
C ALA A 162 3.54 15.52 -0.91
N LEU A 163 2.86 14.69 -0.10
CA LEU A 163 1.63 14.00 -0.51
C LEU A 163 0.43 14.96 -0.62
N LEU A 164 0.24 15.85 0.35
CA LEU A 164 -0.87 16.81 0.35
C LEU A 164 -0.75 17.87 -0.76
N SER A 165 0.47 18.15 -1.22
CA SER A 165 0.73 19.07 -2.34
C SER A 165 0.37 18.47 -3.70
N LYS A 166 0.14 17.16 -3.81
CA LYS A 166 -0.24 16.52 -5.09
C LYS A 166 -1.64 16.98 -5.51
N LYS A 167 -1.82 17.08 -6.82
CA LYS A 167 -3.09 17.49 -7.44
C LYS A 167 -3.59 16.39 -8.38
N GLU A 168 -4.79 16.55 -8.87
CA GLU A 168 -5.41 15.68 -9.88
C GLU A 168 -5.26 14.18 -9.56
N SER A 169 -4.70 13.40 -10.48
CA SER A 169 -4.48 11.94 -10.32
C SER A 169 -3.44 11.60 -9.25
N GLY A 170 -2.76 12.59 -8.66
CA GLY A 170 -1.85 12.40 -7.53
C GLY A 170 -2.44 12.79 -6.18
N ARG A 171 -3.63 13.41 -6.14
CA ARG A 171 -4.19 14.01 -4.92
C ARG A 171 -4.37 13.01 -3.78
N PHE A 172 -4.30 13.52 -2.58
CA PHE A 172 -4.68 12.82 -1.36
C PHE A 172 -6.13 13.20 -1.05
N PRO A 173 -7.11 12.29 -1.16
CA PRO A 173 -8.50 12.60 -0.83
C PRO A 173 -8.65 13.01 0.64
N ASP A 174 -9.33 14.11 0.89
CA ASP A 174 -9.63 14.58 2.24
C ASP A 174 -10.76 13.76 2.91
N ASP A 175 -11.15 14.15 4.12
CA ASP A 175 -12.15 13.40 4.90
C ASP A 175 -13.56 13.55 4.32
N GLU A 176 -13.87 14.69 3.74
CA GLU A 176 -15.18 14.96 3.13
C GLU A 176 -15.34 14.15 1.84
N GLU A 177 -14.35 14.24 0.91
CA GLU A 177 -14.33 13.45 -0.32
C GLU A 177 -14.40 11.95 -0.02
N PHE A 178 -13.58 11.49 0.94
CA PHE A 178 -13.54 10.08 1.31
C PHE A 178 -14.87 9.61 1.94
N GLY A 179 -15.45 10.38 2.87
CA GLY A 179 -16.70 10.05 3.54
C GLY A 179 -17.85 9.94 2.56
N LEU A 180 -17.97 10.93 1.65
CA LEU A 180 -18.99 10.90 0.59
C LEU A 180 -18.80 9.70 -0.34
N ALA A 181 -17.58 9.49 -0.84
CA ALA A 181 -17.28 8.39 -1.74
C ALA A 181 -17.54 7.01 -1.08
N LEU A 182 -17.23 6.86 0.21
CA LEU A 182 -17.47 5.61 0.94
C LEU A 182 -18.97 5.34 1.14
N SER A 183 -19.77 6.36 1.44
CA SER A 183 -21.23 6.20 1.62
C SER A 183 -21.95 5.77 0.34
N GLU A 184 -21.41 6.13 -0.82
CA GLU A 184 -21.97 5.77 -2.12
C GLU A 184 -21.32 4.52 -2.75
N LYS A 185 -20.22 4.05 -2.16
CA LYS A 185 -19.43 2.95 -2.71
C LYS A 185 -20.19 1.64 -2.75
N GLN A 186 -20.19 1.02 -3.91
CA GLN A 186 -20.70 -0.35 -4.07
C GLN A 186 -19.64 -1.36 -3.56
N VAL A 187 -19.53 -1.45 -2.23
CA VAL A 187 -18.46 -2.18 -1.52
C VAL A 187 -18.42 -3.66 -1.92
N TYR A 188 -19.60 -4.29 -2.06
CA TYR A 188 -19.66 -5.70 -2.42
C TYR A 188 -19.15 -5.99 -3.85
N GLN A 189 -19.07 -4.98 -4.72
CA GLN A 189 -18.51 -5.09 -6.06
C GLN A 189 -17.01 -4.74 -6.15
N MET A 190 -16.41 -4.27 -5.06
CA MET A 190 -14.97 -3.98 -5.03
C MET A 190 -14.16 -5.25 -5.29
N ARG A 191 -12.93 -5.06 -5.82
CA ARG A 191 -11.96 -6.15 -5.92
C ARG A 191 -11.71 -6.78 -4.54
N GLY A 192 -11.61 -8.12 -4.50
CA GLY A 192 -11.53 -8.90 -3.26
C GLY A 192 -10.53 -8.34 -2.23
N LYS A 193 -9.33 -7.96 -2.66
CA LYS A 193 -8.29 -7.43 -1.77
C LYS A 193 -8.68 -6.11 -1.05
N TYR A 194 -9.33 -5.18 -1.74
CA TYR A 194 -9.78 -3.92 -1.12
C TYR A 194 -10.99 -4.14 -0.22
N LYS A 195 -11.86 -5.05 -0.61
CA LYS A 195 -13.01 -5.46 0.19
C LYS A 195 -12.55 -6.13 1.48
N ALA A 196 -11.64 -7.11 1.39
CA ALA A 196 -11.05 -7.78 2.54
C ALA A 196 -10.33 -6.78 3.48
N TYR A 197 -9.59 -5.81 2.91
CA TYR A 197 -8.97 -4.75 3.70
C TYR A 197 -10.01 -3.92 4.46
N LEU A 198 -11.07 -3.47 3.81
CA LEU A 198 -12.11 -2.65 4.45
C LEU A 198 -12.77 -3.40 5.61
N PHE A 199 -13.16 -4.66 5.41
CA PHE A 199 -13.79 -5.46 6.46
C PHE A 199 -12.81 -5.83 7.59
N GLU A 200 -11.54 -6.07 7.28
CA GLU A 200 -10.52 -6.22 8.31
C GLU A 200 -10.41 -4.97 9.18
N ARG A 201 -10.41 -3.77 8.57
CA ARG A 201 -10.35 -2.52 9.32
C ARG A 201 -11.58 -2.30 10.19
N PHE A 202 -12.76 -2.65 9.72
CA PHE A 202 -13.99 -2.55 10.53
C PHE A 202 -13.99 -3.56 11.68
N GLU A 203 -13.64 -4.81 11.41
CA GLU A 203 -13.64 -5.88 12.42
C GLU A 203 -12.63 -5.63 13.54
N ASN A 204 -11.49 -5.02 13.23
CA ASN A 204 -10.42 -4.76 14.19
C ASN A 204 -10.39 -3.33 14.73
N TYR A 205 -11.33 -2.46 14.33
CA TYR A 205 -11.36 -1.08 14.82
C TYR A 205 -11.80 -1.03 16.29
N GLY A 206 -10.95 -0.42 17.14
CA GLY A 206 -11.25 -0.25 18.56
C GLY A 206 -11.24 -1.55 19.39
N THR A 207 -10.81 -2.68 18.83
CA THR A 207 -10.72 -3.96 19.54
C THR A 207 -9.36 -4.09 20.25
N ILE A 208 -9.36 -4.78 21.40
CA ILE A 208 -8.12 -5.13 22.12
C ILE A 208 -7.49 -6.37 21.47
N GLU A 209 -8.33 -7.35 21.13
CA GLU A 209 -7.90 -8.58 20.45
C GLU A 209 -8.21 -8.48 18.96
N THR A 210 -7.16 -8.48 18.14
CA THR A 210 -7.29 -8.44 16.68
C THR A 210 -7.60 -9.84 16.15
N LYS A 211 -8.56 -9.90 15.20
CA LYS A 211 -8.89 -11.13 14.46
C LYS A 211 -8.09 -11.21 13.17
N ASP A 212 -7.62 -12.40 12.82
CA ASP A 212 -6.97 -12.63 11.53
C ASP A 212 -8.03 -12.80 10.42
N VAL A 213 -8.62 -11.67 10.04
CA VAL A 213 -9.69 -11.61 9.03
C VAL A 213 -9.20 -12.14 7.68
N TYR A 214 -7.97 -11.81 7.28
CA TYR A 214 -7.44 -12.22 5.97
C TYR A 214 -7.30 -13.74 5.85
N THR A 215 -6.65 -14.39 6.82
CA THR A 215 -6.50 -15.86 6.80
C THR A 215 -7.86 -16.55 6.87
N HIS A 216 -8.79 -16.02 7.66
CA HIS A 216 -10.13 -16.61 7.75
C HIS A 216 -10.94 -16.44 6.45
N LEU A 217 -10.80 -15.31 5.74
CA LEU A 217 -11.41 -15.13 4.42
C LEU A 217 -10.75 -16.02 3.37
N ASP A 218 -9.41 -16.09 3.35
CA ASP A 218 -8.65 -16.92 2.39
C ASP A 218 -8.99 -18.42 2.54
N ASN A 219 -9.27 -18.87 3.77
CA ASN A 219 -9.64 -20.25 4.07
C ASN A 219 -11.16 -20.51 4.08
N ASN A 220 -11.98 -19.56 3.67
CA ASN A 220 -13.44 -19.63 3.68
C ASN A 220 -14.05 -19.93 5.07
N VAL A 221 -13.36 -19.57 6.15
CA VAL A 221 -13.89 -19.63 7.52
C VAL A 221 -14.82 -18.44 7.78
N TYR A 222 -14.47 -17.27 7.23
CA TYR A 222 -15.33 -16.10 7.19
C TYR A 222 -15.92 -15.91 5.80
N THR A 223 -17.15 -15.43 5.75
CA THR A 223 -17.85 -15.02 4.54
C THR A 223 -18.30 -13.57 4.68
N ILE A 224 -18.39 -12.87 3.56
CA ILE A 224 -18.92 -11.50 3.54
C ILE A 224 -20.36 -11.58 3.07
N GLU A 225 -21.28 -11.32 4.01
CA GLU A 225 -22.71 -11.40 3.76
C GLU A 225 -23.29 -10.01 3.42
N HIS A 226 -24.35 -10.01 2.61
CA HIS A 226 -25.13 -8.82 2.33
C HIS A 226 -26.17 -8.63 3.45
N ILE A 227 -26.26 -7.43 4.01
CA ILE A 227 -27.35 -7.08 4.95
C ILE A 227 -28.67 -7.07 4.19
N MET A 228 -28.74 -6.40 3.04
CA MET A 228 -29.88 -6.46 2.14
C MET A 228 -29.79 -7.73 1.29
N PRO A 229 -30.82 -8.58 1.22
CA PRO A 229 -30.77 -9.84 0.49
C PRO A 229 -30.59 -9.59 -1.02
N GLN A 230 -29.84 -10.46 -1.69
CA GLN A 230 -29.61 -10.35 -3.14
C GLN A 230 -30.91 -10.48 -3.96
N HIS A 231 -31.91 -11.15 -3.39
CA HIS A 231 -33.26 -11.27 -3.95
C HIS A 231 -34.28 -10.90 -2.90
N LEU A 232 -35.11 -9.92 -3.18
CA LEU A 232 -36.17 -9.48 -2.25
C LEU A 232 -37.21 -10.59 -2.06
N THR A 233 -37.43 -10.97 -0.79
CA THR A 233 -38.56 -11.81 -0.42
C THR A 233 -39.84 -10.99 -0.32
N PRO A 234 -41.06 -11.64 -0.28
CA PRO A 234 -42.30 -10.90 -0.03
C PRO A 234 -42.27 -10.01 1.22
N ALA A 235 -41.69 -10.50 2.32
CA ALA A 235 -41.55 -9.74 3.58
C ALA A 235 -40.65 -8.48 3.37
N TRP A 236 -39.57 -8.60 2.61
CA TRP A 236 -38.73 -7.45 2.29
C TRP A 236 -39.44 -6.43 1.40
N ASN A 237 -40.21 -6.90 0.39
CA ASN A 237 -40.99 -6.02 -0.48
C ASN A 237 -42.07 -5.25 0.35
N GLU A 238 -42.72 -5.94 1.30
CA GLU A 238 -43.71 -5.30 2.20
C GLU A 238 -43.03 -4.27 3.11
N SER A 239 -41.85 -4.61 3.69
CA SER A 239 -41.12 -3.70 4.59
C SER A 239 -40.59 -2.45 3.88
N LEU A 240 -40.13 -2.59 2.63
CA LEU A 240 -39.60 -1.49 1.82
C LEU A 240 -40.70 -0.66 1.13
N GLY A 241 -41.89 -1.22 1.00
CA GLY A 241 -43.03 -0.54 0.43
C GLY A 241 -42.97 -0.33 -1.10
N ALA A 242 -43.68 0.69 -1.58
CA ALA A 242 -43.88 0.90 -3.03
C ALA A 242 -42.57 1.12 -3.82
N ASN A 243 -41.52 1.61 -3.17
CA ASN A 243 -40.24 1.89 -3.80
C ASN A 243 -39.20 0.76 -3.59
N ALA A 244 -39.64 -0.44 -3.21
CA ALA A 244 -38.76 -1.56 -2.85
C ALA A 244 -37.66 -1.84 -3.90
N ALA A 245 -38.00 -1.84 -5.18
CA ALA A 245 -37.04 -2.11 -6.28
C ALA A 245 -35.97 -1.02 -6.39
N GLU A 246 -36.32 0.25 -6.22
CA GLU A 246 -35.38 1.38 -6.27
C GLU A 246 -34.45 1.38 -5.06
N ILE A 247 -35.02 1.19 -3.87
CA ILE A 247 -34.26 1.08 -2.62
C ILE A 247 -33.29 -0.10 -2.72
N HIS A 248 -33.74 -1.27 -3.17
CA HIS A 248 -32.90 -2.44 -3.34
C HIS A 248 -31.75 -2.18 -4.33
N ALA A 249 -32.03 -1.61 -5.49
CA ALA A 249 -31.01 -1.30 -6.50
C ALA A 249 -29.97 -0.30 -5.96
N THR A 250 -30.38 0.63 -5.11
CA THR A 250 -29.48 1.63 -4.51
C THR A 250 -28.58 1.04 -3.42
N TRP A 251 -29.12 0.21 -2.54
CA TRP A 251 -28.46 -0.20 -1.30
C TRP A 251 -27.86 -1.60 -1.30
N LEU A 252 -28.24 -2.46 -2.26
CA LEU A 252 -27.79 -3.86 -2.31
C LEU A 252 -26.27 -4.01 -2.17
N HIS A 253 -25.50 -3.13 -2.78
CA HIS A 253 -24.05 -3.22 -2.81
C HIS A 253 -23.33 -2.16 -1.97
N ARG A 254 -24.06 -1.29 -1.25
CA ARG A 254 -23.50 -0.29 -0.35
C ARG A 254 -23.35 -0.84 1.07
N LEU A 255 -22.53 -0.14 1.87
CA LEU A 255 -22.57 -0.31 3.32
C LEU A 255 -23.85 0.39 3.82
N ALA A 256 -24.71 -0.35 4.49
CA ALA A 256 -25.91 0.18 5.10
C ALA A 256 -25.60 0.84 6.44
#